data_e49069a0dccb389c6c334fd3a0a2c5b2
#
_entry.id   e49069a0dccb389c6c334fd3a0a2c5b2
#
_cell.length_a   1.000
_cell.length_b   1.000
_cell.length_c   1.000
_cell.angle_alpha   90.00
_cell.angle_beta   90.00
_cell.angle_gamma   90.00
#
_symmetry.space_group_name_H-M   'P 1'
#
loop_
_entity.id
_entity.type
_entity.pdbx_description
1 polymer ?
#
loop_
_entity_poly.entity_id
_entity_poly.type
_entity_poly.pdbx_seq_one_letter_code
_entity_poly.pdbx_strand_id
1 'polypeptide(L)'
;ISTAENNNNVGRNLYYYIIDKVTKKYLGTICMSSDYLDLTPRDNYIGWTREKKTDDKMINYTTVGSTIVPTQPLGFNYVGGKLLALLCLSDKVQNDWKKLYGDRLVSVTTTSLYGKAKAGGMSQYDNLKHWKKMGYSQGSVAYKPKKETTKRLRDWLKKYHSEKYFEWYVALKPSGQPYKRDHKNRSHQFAFSKLGIDKSIVRSEHQRGIYYSPLYTNTCEFLRGEISEDKLVKSFDTSTEYLVCLLYTSPSPRDSFR
;
A
#
# COMPACT_ATOMS: atom_id res chain seq x y z
N ILE A 1 -13.91 10.62 4.48
CA ILE A 1 -13.39 9.72 5.52
C ILE A 1 -13.66 8.31 5.03
N SER A 2 -12.63 7.47 5.08
CA SER A 2 -12.73 6.09 4.61
C SER A 2 -13.82 5.33 5.37
N THR A 3 -14.75 4.73 4.62
CA THR A 3 -15.76 3.80 5.16
C THR A 3 -15.19 2.38 5.32
N ALA A 4 -13.89 2.19 5.10
CA ALA A 4 -13.24 0.90 5.27
C ALA A 4 -13.21 0.53 6.76
N GLU A 5 -13.81 -0.60 7.11
CA GLU A 5 -13.69 -1.18 8.44
C GLU A 5 -12.23 -1.58 8.69
N ASN A 6 -11.57 -0.93 9.63
CA ASN A 6 -10.17 -1.18 9.97
C ASN A 6 -9.94 -2.53 10.68
N ASN A 7 -10.99 -3.19 11.13
CA ASN A 7 -10.92 -4.43 11.90
C ASN A 7 -10.43 -5.66 11.12
N ASN A 8 -10.25 -5.53 9.81
CA ASN A 8 -9.81 -6.64 8.94
C ASN A 8 -8.35 -6.54 8.48
N ASN A 9 -7.62 -5.51 8.88
CA ASN A 9 -6.20 -5.41 8.55
C ASN A 9 -5.38 -6.28 9.47
N VAL A 10 -4.90 -7.39 8.94
CA VAL A 10 -3.97 -8.30 9.64
C VAL A 10 -2.58 -7.69 9.57
N GLY A 11 -1.89 -7.61 10.70
CA GLY A 11 -0.52 -7.13 10.79
C GLY A 11 -0.37 -5.87 11.64
N ARG A 12 0.76 -5.21 11.48
CA ARG A 12 1.10 -3.97 12.20
C ARG A 12 0.35 -2.80 11.60
N ASN A 13 -0.20 -1.91 12.43
CA ASN A 13 -0.93 -0.73 11.98
C ASN A 13 -0.75 0.43 12.96
N LEU A 14 -0.45 1.63 12.43
CA LEU A 14 -0.45 2.89 13.15
C LEU A 14 -1.36 3.88 12.45
N TYR A 15 -2.20 4.57 13.20
CA TYR A 15 -3.17 5.54 12.69
C TYR A 15 -2.89 6.92 13.25
N TYR A 16 -2.91 7.93 12.38
CA TYR A 16 -2.72 9.32 12.76
C TYR A 16 -3.85 10.19 12.21
N TYR A 17 -4.33 11.08 13.04
CA TYR A 17 -5.10 12.24 12.64
C TYR A 17 -4.18 13.44 12.62
N ILE A 18 -4.07 14.07 11.47
CA ILE A 18 -3.23 15.25 11.29
C ILE A 18 -4.08 16.49 11.56
N ILE A 19 -3.66 17.27 12.55
CA ILE A 19 -4.41 18.43 13.05
C ILE A 19 -3.50 19.65 12.98
N ASP A 20 -4.00 20.75 12.44
CA ASP A 20 -3.34 22.03 12.52
C ASP A 20 -3.34 22.56 13.96
N LYS A 21 -2.17 22.88 14.49
CA LYS A 21 -2.00 23.32 15.88
C LYS A 21 -2.73 24.62 16.18
N VAL A 22 -2.78 25.54 15.23
CA VAL A 22 -3.36 26.88 15.38
C VAL A 22 -4.87 26.83 15.27
N THR A 23 -5.36 26.34 14.16
CA THR A 23 -6.80 26.34 13.87
C THR A 23 -7.56 25.16 14.48
N LYS A 24 -6.85 24.16 15.01
CA LYS A 24 -7.41 22.90 15.56
C LYS A 24 -8.23 22.09 14.54
N LYS A 25 -8.05 22.39 13.26
CA LYS A 25 -8.78 21.71 12.19
C LYS A 25 -8.06 20.46 11.70
N TYR A 26 -8.84 19.47 11.31
CA TYR A 26 -8.31 18.23 10.74
C TYR A 26 -7.83 18.46 9.31
N LEU A 27 -6.57 18.10 9.04
CA LEU A 27 -5.94 18.19 7.71
C LEU A 27 -5.99 16.87 6.96
N GLY A 28 -6.05 15.75 7.68
CA GLY A 28 -6.13 14.44 7.05
C GLY A 28 -5.85 13.28 7.99
N THR A 29 -5.79 12.08 7.39
CA THR A 29 -5.49 10.84 8.09
C THR A 29 -4.34 10.10 7.42
N ILE A 30 -3.48 9.48 8.23
CA ILE A 30 -2.41 8.59 7.79
C ILE A 30 -2.61 7.24 8.47
N CYS A 31 -2.49 6.16 7.70
CA CYS A 31 -2.36 4.82 8.23
C CYS A 31 -1.06 4.20 7.70
N MET A 32 -0.16 3.84 8.60
CA MET A 32 1.05 3.08 8.32
C MET A 32 0.76 1.62 8.64
N SER A 33 1.02 0.71 7.71
CA SER A 33 0.70 -0.71 7.87
C SER A 33 1.92 -1.59 7.55
N SER A 34 1.85 -2.88 7.90
CA SER A 34 2.84 -3.87 7.42
C SER A 34 3.02 -3.74 5.91
N ASP A 35 4.27 -3.73 5.45
CA ASP A 35 4.58 -3.55 4.03
C ASP A 35 4.11 -4.75 3.18
N TYR A 36 3.98 -4.54 1.88
CA TYR A 36 3.61 -5.59 0.94
C TYR A 36 4.67 -6.69 0.93
N LEU A 37 4.21 -7.94 1.08
CA LEU A 37 5.12 -9.08 1.04
C LEU A 37 5.83 -9.18 -0.31
N ASP A 38 5.09 -8.96 -1.40
CA ASP A 38 5.63 -9.02 -2.76
C ASP A 38 5.30 -7.73 -3.51
N LEU A 39 6.35 -6.98 -3.86
CA LEU A 39 6.25 -5.74 -4.63
C LEU A 39 7.48 -5.62 -5.54
N THR A 40 7.43 -6.27 -6.68
CA THR A 40 8.57 -6.48 -7.58
C THR A 40 9.44 -5.24 -7.85
N PRO A 41 8.90 -4.04 -8.17
CA PRO A 41 9.76 -2.88 -8.42
C PRO A 41 10.57 -2.43 -7.19
N ARG A 42 9.97 -2.49 -5.99
CA ARG A 42 10.67 -2.21 -4.74
C ARG A 42 11.71 -3.30 -4.44
N ASP A 43 11.30 -4.55 -4.55
CA ASP A 43 12.14 -5.70 -4.20
C ASP A 43 13.39 -5.75 -5.10
N ASN A 44 13.23 -5.46 -6.40
CA ASN A 44 14.35 -5.34 -7.33
C ASN A 44 15.27 -4.15 -7.01
N TYR A 45 14.70 -3.01 -6.60
CA TYR A 45 15.48 -1.84 -6.22
C TYR A 45 16.34 -2.11 -4.97
N ILE A 46 15.78 -2.77 -3.96
CA ILE A 46 16.52 -3.15 -2.74
C ILE A 46 17.51 -4.26 -3.07
N GLY A 47 17.18 -5.16 -3.99
CA GLY A 47 18.00 -6.31 -4.34
C GLY A 47 17.97 -7.42 -3.31
N TRP A 48 16.89 -7.50 -2.50
CA TRP A 48 16.79 -8.57 -1.49
C TRP A 48 16.19 -9.86 -2.05
N THR A 49 16.61 -10.97 -1.49
CA THR A 49 16.05 -12.29 -1.76
C THR A 49 14.77 -12.51 -0.93
N ARG A 50 13.98 -13.50 -1.30
CA ARG A 50 12.80 -13.89 -0.51
C ARG A 50 13.19 -14.33 0.90
N GLU A 51 14.27 -15.09 1.02
CA GLU A 51 14.83 -15.53 2.30
C GLU A 51 15.14 -14.31 3.20
N LYS A 52 15.97 -13.38 2.76
CA LYS A 52 16.27 -12.16 3.52
C LYS A 52 15.01 -11.41 3.93
N LYS A 53 14.07 -11.24 2.99
CA LYS A 53 12.84 -10.51 3.21
C LYS A 53 11.94 -11.16 4.27
N THR A 54 11.70 -12.49 4.17
CA THR A 54 10.69 -13.20 4.97
C THR A 54 11.26 -13.99 6.12
N ASP A 55 12.32 -14.79 5.89
CA ASP A 55 12.85 -15.71 6.88
C ASP A 55 13.73 -14.95 7.88
N ASP A 56 14.57 -14.05 7.40
CA ASP A 56 15.33 -13.10 8.23
C ASP A 56 14.47 -11.91 8.71
N LYS A 57 13.19 -11.86 8.35
CA LYS A 57 12.20 -10.84 8.77
C LYS A 57 12.58 -9.39 8.43
N MET A 58 13.44 -9.15 7.45
CA MET A 58 13.89 -7.80 7.08
C MET A 58 12.74 -6.90 6.61
N ILE A 59 11.62 -7.48 6.16
CA ILE A 59 10.41 -6.74 5.84
C ILE A 59 9.81 -6.01 7.05
N ASN A 60 10.11 -6.42 8.27
CA ASN A 60 9.61 -5.77 9.49
C ASN A 60 10.20 -4.37 9.71
N TYR A 61 11.33 -4.07 9.08
CA TYR A 61 11.99 -2.76 9.10
C TYR A 61 11.40 -1.79 8.05
N THR A 62 10.39 -2.24 7.28
CA THR A 62 9.71 -1.44 6.27
C THR A 62 8.22 -1.31 6.59
N THR A 63 7.58 -0.27 6.05
CA THR A 63 6.14 -0.05 6.21
C THR A 63 5.52 0.49 4.93
N VAL A 64 4.21 0.32 4.78
CA VAL A 64 3.43 0.96 3.72
C VAL A 64 2.51 2.03 4.28
N GLY A 65 2.55 3.23 3.69
CA GLY A 65 1.50 4.22 3.83
C GLY A 65 0.24 3.71 3.11
N SER A 66 -0.58 2.94 3.82
CA SER A 66 -1.76 2.28 3.25
C SER A 66 -2.94 3.22 3.06
N THR A 67 -3.01 4.27 3.87
CA THR A 67 -4.01 5.35 3.76
C THR A 67 -3.31 6.68 3.99
N ILE A 68 -3.35 7.55 2.99
CA ILE A 68 -2.77 8.90 3.05
C ILE A 68 -3.81 9.82 2.40
N VAL A 69 -4.76 10.30 3.18
CA VAL A 69 -5.95 11.01 2.69
C VAL A 69 -6.11 12.36 3.36
N PRO A 70 -5.97 13.46 2.59
CA PRO A 70 -6.29 14.79 3.08
C PRO A 70 -7.81 14.95 3.25
N THR A 71 -8.24 15.64 4.31
CA THR A 71 -9.66 15.94 4.53
C THR A 71 -10.09 17.13 3.69
N GLN A 72 -11.34 17.12 3.25
CA GLN A 72 -11.94 18.28 2.59
C GLN A 72 -12.65 19.18 3.61
N PRO A 73 -12.74 20.50 3.36
CA PRO A 73 -12.08 21.25 2.26
C PRO A 73 -10.63 21.64 2.56
N LEU A 74 -10.22 21.65 3.83
CA LEU A 74 -8.97 22.29 4.26
C LEU A 74 -7.74 21.50 3.85
N GLY A 75 -7.65 20.25 4.24
CA GLY A 75 -6.46 19.45 3.95
C GLY A 75 -6.20 19.32 2.46
N PHE A 76 -7.25 19.12 1.66
CA PHE A 76 -7.11 18.97 0.20
C PHE A 76 -6.78 20.29 -0.50
N ASN A 77 -7.47 21.38 -0.16
CA ASN A 77 -7.35 22.64 -0.88
C ASN A 77 -6.08 23.42 -0.53
N TYR A 78 -5.60 23.33 0.72
CA TYR A 78 -4.46 24.13 1.19
C TYR A 78 -3.13 23.37 1.14
N VAL A 79 -3.10 22.14 1.61
CA VAL A 79 -1.84 21.38 1.74
C VAL A 79 -1.80 20.15 0.83
N GLY A 80 -2.94 19.74 0.30
CA GLY A 80 -3.06 18.56 -0.54
C GLY A 80 -2.55 17.28 0.14
N GLY A 81 -2.38 16.24 -0.65
CA GLY A 81 -1.81 14.98 -0.16
C GLY A 81 -0.30 15.03 0.10
N LYS A 82 0.41 16.05 -0.38
CA LYS A 82 1.88 16.15 -0.26
C LYS A 82 2.34 16.25 1.19
N LEU A 83 1.68 17.09 2.00
CA LEU A 83 2.01 17.20 3.42
C LEU A 83 1.91 15.86 4.14
N LEU A 84 0.79 15.16 3.95
CA LEU A 84 0.58 13.87 4.60
C LEU A 84 1.58 12.81 4.12
N ALA A 85 1.93 12.85 2.83
CA ALA A 85 2.96 11.98 2.27
C ALA A 85 4.34 12.24 2.90
N LEU A 86 4.70 13.49 3.13
CA LEU A 86 5.95 13.85 3.82
C LEU A 86 5.90 13.44 5.29
N LEU A 87 4.80 13.68 5.99
CA LEU A 87 4.65 13.31 7.41
C LEU A 87 4.73 11.80 7.67
N CYS A 88 4.46 10.95 6.67
CA CYS A 88 4.73 9.51 6.77
C CYS A 88 6.21 9.19 7.04
N LEU A 89 7.13 10.10 6.70
CA LEU A 89 8.57 9.94 6.85
C LEU A 89 9.10 10.50 8.18
N SER A 90 8.24 11.11 9.00
CA SER A 90 8.62 11.87 10.19
C SER A 90 9.23 11.01 11.30
N ASP A 91 10.07 11.63 12.11
CA ASP A 91 10.60 11.03 13.35
C ASP A 91 9.48 10.53 14.27
N LYS A 92 8.35 11.23 14.28
CA LYS A 92 7.19 10.80 15.06
C LYS A 92 6.71 9.41 14.64
N VAL A 93 6.55 9.18 13.34
CA VAL A 93 6.15 7.86 12.80
C VAL A 93 7.21 6.81 13.10
N GLN A 94 8.49 7.12 12.90
CA GLN A 94 9.60 6.20 13.14
C GLN A 94 9.69 5.79 14.62
N ASN A 95 9.57 6.76 15.53
CA ASN A 95 9.65 6.53 16.98
C ASN A 95 8.45 5.73 17.49
N ASP A 96 7.23 6.05 17.03
CA ASP A 96 6.02 5.31 17.42
C ASP A 96 6.07 3.87 16.89
N TRP A 97 6.57 3.67 15.68
CA TRP A 97 6.75 2.34 15.09
C TRP A 97 7.72 1.51 15.94
N LYS A 98 8.89 2.09 16.26
CA LYS A 98 9.89 1.42 17.11
C LYS A 98 9.34 1.13 18.51
N LYS A 99 8.64 2.09 19.11
CA LYS A 99 8.03 1.93 20.45
C LYS A 99 7.00 0.79 20.48
N LEU A 100 6.19 0.65 19.42
CA LEU A 100 5.10 -0.31 19.40
C LEU A 100 5.53 -1.70 18.93
N TYR A 101 6.47 -1.77 18.00
CA TYR A 101 6.85 -3.03 17.34
C TYR A 101 8.29 -3.48 17.58
N GLY A 102 9.13 -2.64 18.18
CA GLY A 102 10.52 -2.92 18.50
C GLY A 102 11.50 -2.72 17.34
N ASP A 103 11.03 -2.77 16.09
CA ASP A 103 11.87 -2.66 14.91
C ASP A 103 12.06 -1.20 14.48
N ARG A 104 13.30 -0.84 14.07
CA ARG A 104 13.59 0.49 13.51
C ARG A 104 13.05 0.58 12.09
N LEU A 105 12.22 1.59 11.83
CA LEU A 105 11.74 1.86 10.49
C LEU A 105 12.85 2.43 9.61
N VAL A 106 13.19 1.77 8.49
CA VAL A 106 14.26 2.21 7.58
C VAL A 106 13.75 2.67 6.22
N SER A 107 12.53 2.33 5.85
CA SER A 107 11.92 2.82 4.61
C SER A 107 10.40 2.79 4.66
N VAL A 108 9.81 3.63 3.81
CA VAL A 108 8.35 3.72 3.63
C VAL A 108 8.01 3.49 2.16
N THR A 109 7.03 2.63 1.92
CA THR A 109 6.44 2.36 0.60
C THR A 109 5.06 2.98 0.51
N THR A 110 4.61 3.38 -0.66
CA THR A 110 3.20 3.67 -0.91
C THR A 110 2.83 3.40 -2.35
N THR A 111 1.54 3.29 -2.63
CA THR A 111 1.02 3.11 -3.97
C THR A 111 -0.03 4.17 -4.29
N SER A 112 -0.05 4.66 -5.53
CA SER A 112 -1.03 5.64 -6.00
C SER A 112 -1.83 5.08 -7.17
N LEU A 113 -3.12 5.36 -7.20
CA LEU A 113 -3.98 5.10 -8.35
C LEU A 113 -3.64 6.00 -9.54
N TYR A 114 -3.01 7.15 -9.26
CA TYR A 114 -2.58 8.13 -10.25
C TYR A 114 -1.12 7.91 -10.64
N GLY A 115 -0.66 8.61 -11.65
CA GLY A 115 0.75 8.56 -12.09
C GLY A 115 1.01 7.69 -13.31
N LYS A 116 -0.04 7.16 -13.96
CA LYS A 116 0.04 6.53 -15.29
C LYS A 116 -0.41 7.53 -16.36
N ALA A 117 0.37 7.65 -17.42
CA ALA A 117 0.11 8.60 -18.52
C ALA A 117 -1.29 8.47 -19.15
N LYS A 118 -1.89 7.27 -19.18
CA LYS A 118 -3.23 7.03 -19.72
C LYS A 118 -4.36 7.59 -18.85
N ALA A 119 -4.13 7.85 -17.57
CA ALA A 119 -5.16 8.39 -16.67
C ALA A 119 -5.10 9.92 -16.55
N GLY A 120 -4.16 10.58 -17.23
CA GLY A 120 -4.08 12.05 -17.33
C GLY A 120 -3.77 12.77 -16.02
N GLY A 121 -3.38 12.09 -14.96
CA GLY A 121 -3.17 12.70 -13.65
C GLY A 121 -1.79 12.45 -13.07
N MET A 122 -1.14 13.50 -12.59
CA MET A 122 0.05 13.37 -11.77
C MET A 122 -0.32 12.84 -10.38
N SER A 123 0.49 11.93 -9.85
CA SER A 123 0.38 11.52 -8.47
C SER A 123 0.92 12.60 -7.53
N GLN A 124 0.36 12.71 -6.33
CA GLN A 124 0.88 13.59 -5.28
C GLN A 124 2.34 13.32 -4.89
N TYR A 125 2.85 12.14 -5.23
CA TYR A 125 4.23 11.72 -4.96
C TYR A 125 5.18 12.03 -6.12
N ASP A 126 4.68 12.36 -7.31
CA ASP A 126 5.51 12.73 -8.44
C ASP A 126 6.23 14.05 -8.12
N ASN A 127 7.56 14.06 -8.27
CA ASN A 127 8.44 15.19 -7.92
C ASN A 127 8.41 15.62 -6.44
N LEU A 128 7.84 14.79 -5.55
CA LEU A 128 7.90 15.04 -4.12
C LEU A 128 9.26 14.61 -3.58
N LYS A 129 9.98 15.55 -2.95
CA LYS A 129 11.30 15.29 -2.37
C LYS A 129 11.25 14.08 -1.42
N HIS A 130 12.30 13.27 -1.43
CA HIS A 130 12.47 12.03 -0.68
C HIS A 130 11.58 10.84 -1.12
N TRP A 131 10.69 11.02 -2.08
CA TRP A 131 9.93 9.93 -2.68
C TRP A 131 10.45 9.59 -4.07
N LYS A 132 10.81 8.32 -4.28
CA LYS A 132 11.28 7.80 -5.57
C LYS A 132 10.18 6.98 -6.22
N LYS A 133 9.88 7.24 -7.48
CA LYS A 133 8.99 6.40 -8.28
C LYS A 133 9.73 5.14 -8.71
N MET A 134 9.22 3.99 -8.29
CA MET A 134 9.83 2.67 -8.60
C MET A 134 9.27 2.04 -9.87
N GLY A 135 8.18 2.56 -10.41
CA GLY A 135 7.47 1.97 -11.53
C GLY A 135 6.01 1.72 -11.21
N TYR A 136 5.45 0.67 -11.80
CA TYR A 136 4.03 0.36 -11.69
C TYR A 136 3.80 -1.07 -11.20
N SER A 137 2.72 -1.26 -10.44
CA SER A 137 2.26 -2.60 -10.08
C SER A 137 1.72 -3.32 -11.32
N GLN A 138 1.91 -4.63 -11.36
CA GLN A 138 1.33 -5.49 -12.41
C GLN A 138 -0.05 -6.05 -12.01
N GLY A 139 -0.60 -5.63 -10.87
CA GLY A 139 -1.84 -6.16 -10.33
C GLY A 139 -3.06 -5.73 -11.13
N SER A 140 -3.96 -6.67 -11.38
CA SER A 140 -5.33 -6.39 -11.79
C SER A 140 -6.26 -6.38 -10.58
N VAL A 141 -7.16 -5.41 -10.49
CA VAL A 141 -8.25 -5.44 -9.51
C VAL A 141 -9.39 -6.26 -10.09
N ALA A 142 -9.63 -7.46 -9.53
CA ALA A 142 -10.81 -8.22 -9.87
C ALA A 142 -12.02 -7.71 -9.08
N TYR A 143 -13.15 -7.55 -9.74
CA TYR A 143 -14.41 -7.25 -9.08
C TYR A 143 -14.74 -8.35 -8.06
N LYS A 144 -15.04 -7.95 -6.84
CA LYS A 144 -15.45 -8.84 -5.75
C LYS A 144 -16.94 -8.66 -5.50
N PRO A 145 -17.79 -9.64 -5.84
CA PRO A 145 -19.21 -9.58 -5.54
C PRO A 145 -19.47 -9.47 -4.04
N LYS A 146 -20.61 -8.86 -3.66
CA LYS A 146 -21.08 -8.81 -2.28
C LYS A 146 -21.24 -10.21 -1.69
N LYS A 147 -21.20 -10.34 -0.36
CA LYS A 147 -21.30 -11.62 0.36
C LYS A 147 -22.53 -12.44 -0.08
N GLU A 148 -23.66 -11.77 -0.25
CA GLU A 148 -24.92 -12.41 -0.69
C GLU A 148 -24.80 -12.99 -2.11
N THR A 149 -24.27 -12.22 -3.07
CA THR A 149 -24.02 -12.69 -4.43
C THR A 149 -23.06 -13.88 -4.45
N THR A 150 -22.01 -13.84 -3.61
CA THR A 150 -21.05 -14.94 -3.47
C THR A 150 -21.75 -16.20 -2.91
N LYS A 151 -22.69 -16.04 -1.97
CA LYS A 151 -23.47 -17.17 -1.44
C LYS A 151 -24.36 -17.78 -2.53
N ARG A 152 -25.13 -16.97 -3.25
CA ARG A 152 -25.97 -17.42 -4.38
C ARG A 152 -25.15 -18.13 -5.46
N LEU A 153 -23.98 -17.61 -5.77
CA LEU A 153 -23.04 -18.22 -6.70
C LEU A 153 -22.57 -19.60 -6.23
N ARG A 154 -22.23 -19.72 -4.96
CA ARG A 154 -21.83 -21.00 -4.37
C ARG A 154 -22.96 -22.03 -4.41
N ASP A 155 -24.20 -21.62 -4.11
CA ASP A 155 -25.37 -22.47 -4.15
C ASP A 155 -25.68 -22.92 -5.59
N TRP A 156 -25.52 -22.02 -6.56
CA TRP A 156 -25.61 -22.33 -7.98
C TRP A 156 -24.53 -23.33 -8.43
N LEU A 157 -23.30 -23.17 -8.05
CA LEU A 157 -22.20 -24.10 -8.34
C LEU A 157 -22.52 -25.50 -7.75
N LYS A 158 -22.96 -25.53 -6.49
CA LYS A 158 -23.33 -26.78 -5.82
C LYS A 158 -24.43 -27.53 -6.59
N LYS A 159 -25.41 -26.78 -7.10
CA LYS A 159 -26.56 -27.36 -7.81
C LYS A 159 -26.25 -27.81 -9.25
N TYR A 160 -25.51 -27.01 -10.00
CA TYR A 160 -25.34 -27.19 -11.44
C TYR A 160 -23.92 -27.57 -11.87
N HIS A 161 -22.94 -27.44 -11.00
CA HIS A 161 -21.53 -27.71 -11.27
C HIS A 161 -20.86 -28.33 -10.04
N SER A 162 -21.43 -29.46 -9.58
CA SER A 162 -21.02 -30.10 -8.32
C SER A 162 -19.57 -30.50 -8.27
N GLU A 163 -18.95 -30.92 -9.39
CA GLU A 163 -17.52 -31.22 -9.46
C GLU A 163 -16.65 -29.99 -9.17
N LYS A 164 -16.99 -28.84 -9.79
CA LYS A 164 -16.29 -27.58 -9.55
C LYS A 164 -16.52 -27.05 -8.15
N TYR A 165 -17.71 -27.24 -7.60
CA TYR A 165 -18.01 -26.94 -6.22
C TYR A 165 -17.12 -27.76 -5.28
N PHE A 166 -17.05 -29.10 -5.51
CA PHE A 166 -16.19 -29.97 -4.71
C PHE A 166 -14.71 -29.54 -4.81
N GLU A 167 -14.19 -29.37 -6.02
CA GLU A 167 -12.80 -28.95 -6.26
C GLU A 167 -12.44 -27.64 -5.51
N TRP A 168 -13.35 -26.66 -5.52
CA TRP A 168 -13.01 -25.30 -5.02
C TRP A 168 -13.43 -25.01 -3.59
N TYR A 169 -14.33 -25.77 -3.02
CA TYR A 169 -14.85 -25.49 -1.69
C TYR A 169 -14.76 -26.64 -0.71
N VAL A 170 -14.61 -27.88 -1.18
CA VAL A 170 -14.63 -29.08 -0.35
C VAL A 170 -13.29 -29.81 -0.36
N ALA A 171 -12.66 -29.93 -1.53
CA ALA A 171 -11.41 -30.65 -1.68
C ALA A 171 -10.32 -30.08 -0.75
N LEU A 172 -9.56 -30.98 -0.14
CA LEU A 172 -8.42 -30.66 0.70
C LEU A 172 -7.13 -30.80 -0.10
N LYS A 173 -6.12 -30.07 0.31
CA LYS A 173 -4.74 -30.27 -0.19
C LYS A 173 -4.25 -31.66 0.22
N PRO A 174 -3.20 -32.20 -0.42
CA PRO A 174 -2.55 -33.41 0.03
C PRO A 174 -2.12 -33.37 1.51
N SER A 175 -1.87 -32.17 2.05
CA SER A 175 -1.57 -31.94 3.47
C SER A 175 -2.78 -31.97 4.41
N GLY A 176 -3.99 -32.31 3.92
CA GLY A 176 -5.22 -32.30 4.71
C GLY A 176 -5.80 -30.91 5.00
N GLN A 177 -5.15 -29.83 4.56
CA GLN A 177 -5.63 -28.48 4.79
C GLN A 177 -6.52 -27.97 3.64
N PRO A 178 -7.54 -27.12 3.92
CA PRO A 178 -8.36 -26.54 2.88
C PRO A 178 -7.55 -25.61 1.98
N TYR A 179 -7.88 -25.57 0.71
CA TYR A 179 -7.30 -24.60 -0.22
C TYR A 179 -7.72 -23.19 0.17
N LYS A 180 -6.74 -22.31 0.45
CA LYS A 180 -7.01 -20.92 0.84
C LYS A 180 -7.35 -20.06 -0.38
N ARG A 181 -8.30 -19.14 -0.20
CA ARG A 181 -8.66 -17.92 -0.97
C ARG A 181 -8.70 -17.95 -2.50
N ASP A 182 -7.77 -18.58 -3.20
CA ASP A 182 -7.68 -18.50 -4.68
C ASP A 182 -8.86 -19.12 -5.40
N HIS A 183 -9.49 -20.11 -4.78
CA HIS A 183 -10.65 -20.78 -5.35
C HIS A 183 -11.90 -19.89 -5.41
N LYS A 184 -12.06 -18.92 -4.51
CA LYS A 184 -13.16 -17.96 -4.59
C LYS A 184 -13.06 -17.09 -5.84
N ASN A 185 -11.87 -16.66 -6.21
CA ASN A 185 -11.66 -15.89 -7.43
C ASN A 185 -11.91 -16.74 -8.68
N ARG A 186 -11.51 -18.01 -8.69
CA ARG A 186 -11.78 -18.96 -9.79
C ARG A 186 -13.26 -19.20 -9.96
N SER A 187 -14.02 -19.38 -8.88
CA SER A 187 -15.46 -19.57 -8.93
C SER A 187 -16.21 -18.38 -9.50
N HIS A 188 -15.80 -17.15 -9.14
CA HIS A 188 -16.36 -15.94 -9.74
C HIS A 188 -16.05 -15.84 -11.23
N GLN A 189 -14.79 -16.09 -11.64
CA GLN A 189 -14.39 -16.05 -13.05
C GLN A 189 -15.14 -17.11 -13.89
N PHE A 190 -15.32 -18.30 -13.33
CA PHE A 190 -16.10 -19.36 -13.99
C PHE A 190 -17.56 -18.95 -14.19
N ALA A 191 -18.20 -18.40 -13.16
CA ALA A 191 -19.57 -17.94 -13.27
C ALA A 191 -19.72 -16.80 -14.28
N PHE A 192 -18.82 -15.81 -14.28
CA PHE A 192 -18.85 -14.73 -15.26
C PHE A 192 -18.68 -15.26 -16.68
N SER A 193 -17.78 -16.22 -16.89
CA SER A 193 -17.62 -16.88 -18.19
C SER A 193 -18.90 -17.59 -18.62
N LYS A 194 -19.60 -18.29 -17.70
CA LYS A 194 -20.87 -18.95 -18.00
C LYS A 194 -22.04 -18.01 -18.28
N LEU A 195 -21.99 -16.81 -17.71
CA LEU A 195 -22.94 -15.73 -17.95
C LEU A 195 -22.61 -14.88 -19.18
N GLY A 196 -21.56 -15.23 -19.94
CA GLY A 196 -21.11 -14.45 -21.08
C GLY A 196 -20.57 -13.05 -20.73
N ILE A 197 -20.20 -12.82 -19.46
CA ILE A 197 -19.65 -11.55 -19.02
C ILE A 197 -18.16 -11.50 -19.40
N ASP A 198 -17.81 -10.50 -20.22
CA ASP A 198 -16.43 -10.33 -20.66
C ASP A 198 -15.47 -10.03 -19.49
N LYS A 199 -14.29 -10.64 -19.55
CA LYS A 199 -13.26 -10.47 -18.52
C LYS A 199 -12.80 -9.03 -18.35
N SER A 200 -12.88 -8.21 -19.38
CA SER A 200 -12.53 -6.79 -19.33
C SER A 200 -13.46 -5.97 -18.43
N ILE A 201 -14.74 -6.39 -18.32
CA ILE A 201 -15.73 -5.73 -17.46
C ILE A 201 -15.45 -6.03 -15.98
N VAL A 202 -14.93 -7.22 -15.66
CA VAL A 202 -14.69 -7.67 -14.29
C VAL A 202 -13.22 -7.55 -13.84
N ARG A 203 -12.33 -7.26 -14.76
CA ARG A 203 -10.92 -6.95 -14.50
C ARG A 203 -10.62 -5.54 -14.95
N SER A 204 -10.43 -4.64 -14.03
CA SER A 204 -9.79 -3.38 -14.37
C SER A 204 -8.29 -3.51 -14.16
N GLU A 205 -7.52 -3.33 -15.22
CA GLU A 205 -6.07 -3.19 -15.13
C GLU A 205 -5.73 -1.81 -14.56
N HIS A 206 -5.86 -1.66 -13.25
CA HIS A 206 -5.40 -0.47 -12.56
C HIS A 206 -3.97 -0.68 -12.11
N GLN A 207 -3.04 -0.35 -12.98
CA GLN A 207 -1.64 -0.24 -12.59
C GLN A 207 -1.52 0.95 -11.62
N ARG A 208 -1.00 0.65 -10.42
CA ARG A 208 -0.71 1.66 -9.42
C ARG A 208 0.74 2.12 -9.53
N GLY A 209 0.98 3.40 -9.49
CA GLY A 209 2.32 3.93 -9.28
C GLY A 209 2.86 3.47 -7.94
N ILE A 210 4.10 2.99 -7.90
CA ILE A 210 4.79 2.53 -6.71
C ILE A 210 5.83 3.57 -6.34
N TYR A 211 5.81 4.01 -5.09
CA TYR A 211 6.73 5.00 -4.55
C TYR A 211 7.42 4.46 -3.31
N TYR A 212 8.68 4.79 -3.16
CA TYR A 212 9.56 4.31 -2.11
C TYR A 212 10.41 5.46 -1.55
N SER A 213 10.53 5.51 -0.24
CA SER A 213 11.38 6.47 0.46
C SER A 213 12.34 5.75 1.38
N PRO A 214 13.64 5.67 1.06
CA PRO A 214 14.66 5.22 2.00
C PRO A 214 14.93 6.33 3.02
N LEU A 215 14.85 5.99 4.31
CA LEU A 215 15.12 6.93 5.40
C LEU A 215 16.62 7.06 5.73
N TYR A 216 17.42 6.11 5.25
CA TYR A 216 18.87 6.06 5.42
C TYR A 216 19.55 5.93 4.06
N THR A 217 20.75 6.48 3.93
CA THR A 217 21.53 6.42 2.68
C THR A 217 21.88 4.98 2.29
N ASN A 218 22.11 4.13 3.30
CA ASN A 218 22.48 2.73 3.20
C ASN A 218 21.33 1.79 3.60
N THR A 219 20.07 2.22 3.35
CA THR A 219 18.88 1.38 3.61
C THR A 219 18.93 0.05 2.87
N CYS A 220 19.37 0.03 1.61
CA CYS A 220 19.37 -1.19 0.80
C CYS A 220 20.37 -2.21 1.32
N GLU A 221 21.56 -1.76 1.72
CA GLU A 221 22.61 -2.61 2.31
C GLU A 221 22.13 -3.23 3.62
N PHE A 222 21.46 -2.45 4.45
CA PHE A 222 20.87 -2.95 5.68
C PHE A 222 19.79 -4.01 5.39
N LEU A 223 18.86 -3.73 4.47
CA LEU A 223 17.78 -4.66 4.13
C LEU A 223 18.27 -5.95 3.46
N ARG A 224 19.43 -5.92 2.81
CA ARG A 224 20.11 -7.13 2.32
C ARG A 224 20.91 -7.86 3.40
N GLY A 225 21.03 -7.28 4.62
CA GLY A 225 21.80 -7.85 5.72
C GLY A 225 23.32 -7.71 5.58
N GLU A 226 23.76 -6.74 4.78
CA GLU A 226 25.19 -6.46 4.54
C GLU A 226 25.82 -5.61 5.65
N ILE A 227 24.99 -4.83 6.35
CA ILE A 227 25.40 -3.99 7.47
C ILE A 227 24.44 -4.15 8.66
N SER A 228 24.93 -3.84 9.85
CA SER A 228 24.16 -3.83 11.09
C SER A 228 23.43 -2.49 11.30
N GLU A 229 22.44 -2.48 12.20
CA GLU A 229 21.55 -1.34 12.46
C GLU A 229 22.30 -0.07 12.96
N ASP A 230 23.40 -0.26 13.69
CA ASP A 230 24.25 0.81 14.21
C ASP A 230 25.00 1.60 13.12
N LYS A 231 25.18 1.01 11.94
CA LYS A 231 25.84 1.63 10.79
C LYS A 231 24.90 2.43 9.89
N LEU A 232 23.62 2.51 10.24
CA LEU A 232 22.64 3.27 9.48
C LEU A 232 22.91 4.79 9.54
N VAL A 233 23.00 5.42 8.36
CA VAL A 233 23.25 6.87 8.21
C VAL A 233 22.00 7.54 7.66
N LYS A 234 21.40 8.48 8.40
CA LYS A 234 20.20 9.21 7.95
C LYS A 234 20.40 9.88 6.60
N SER A 235 19.42 9.74 5.70
CA SER A 235 19.44 10.35 4.36
C SER A 235 19.12 11.85 4.39
N PHE A 236 18.28 12.27 5.33
CA PHE A 236 17.76 13.64 5.43
C PHE A 236 17.19 13.87 6.83
N ASP A 237 16.94 15.13 7.14
CA ASP A 237 16.24 15.51 8.35
C ASP A 237 14.76 15.07 8.28
N THR A 238 14.34 14.25 9.24
CA THR A 238 12.97 13.71 9.35
C THR A 238 12.14 14.43 10.42
N SER A 239 12.61 15.58 10.91
CA SER A 239 11.84 16.45 11.81
C SER A 239 10.55 16.92 11.12
N THR A 240 9.49 17.06 11.91
CA THR A 240 8.21 17.56 11.39
C THR A 240 8.36 18.94 10.77
N GLU A 241 9.17 19.79 11.38
CA GLU A 241 9.47 21.16 10.95
C GLU A 241 10.11 21.17 9.56
N TYR A 242 11.14 20.37 9.33
CA TYR A 242 11.79 20.25 8.03
C TYR A 242 10.81 19.74 6.95
N LEU A 243 10.05 18.68 7.26
CA LEU A 243 9.13 18.08 6.31
C LEU A 243 7.98 19.04 5.93
N VAL A 244 7.52 19.87 6.86
CA VAL A 244 6.55 20.93 6.58
C VAL A 244 7.16 22.03 5.71
N CYS A 245 8.40 22.46 5.97
CA CYS A 245 9.09 23.43 5.14
C CYS A 245 9.26 22.99 3.68
N LEU A 246 9.46 21.69 3.43
CA LEU A 246 9.56 21.15 2.07
C LEU A 246 8.29 21.37 1.24
N LEU A 247 7.13 21.52 1.86
CA LEU A 247 5.89 21.80 1.17
C LEU A 247 5.91 23.15 0.43
N TYR A 248 6.57 24.15 1.04
CA TYR A 248 6.69 25.50 0.49
C TYR A 248 7.78 25.61 -0.58
N THR A 249 8.75 24.69 -0.58
CA THR A 249 9.86 24.69 -1.54
C THR A 249 9.65 23.75 -2.72
N SER A 250 8.64 22.89 -2.66
CA SER A 250 8.29 21.99 -3.76
C SER A 250 7.36 22.68 -4.75
N PRO A 251 7.67 22.73 -6.07
CA PRO A 251 6.80 23.36 -7.05
C PRO A 251 5.41 22.73 -7.00
N SER A 252 4.40 23.57 -6.89
CA SER A 252 3.00 23.12 -7.00
C SER A 252 2.73 22.66 -8.43
N PRO A 253 1.95 21.60 -8.66
CA PRO A 253 1.47 21.28 -10.00
C PRO A 253 0.73 22.44 -10.68
N ARG A 254 0.23 23.42 -9.91
CA ARG A 254 -0.40 24.64 -10.42
C ARG A 254 0.60 25.67 -10.95
N ASP A 255 1.88 25.60 -10.51
CA ASP A 255 2.89 26.57 -10.93
C ASP A 255 3.50 26.19 -12.29
N SER A 256 3.24 24.98 -12.79
CA SER A 256 3.69 24.53 -14.13
C SER A 256 2.74 24.95 -15.26
N PHE A 257 1.64 25.66 -14.96
CA PHE A 257 0.66 26.18 -15.92
C PHE A 257 0.61 27.71 -15.98
N ARG A 258 1.66 28.38 -15.49
CA ARG A 258 1.86 29.82 -15.70
C ARG A 258 2.99 30.09 -16.68
#